data_38e7179776bb38a4963a5f20ae5c9373
#
_entry.id   38e7179776bb38a4963a5f20ae5c9373
#
_cell.length_a   1.000
_cell.length_b   1.000
_cell.length_c   1.000
_cell.angle_alpha   90.00
_cell.angle_beta   90.00
_cell.angle_gamma   90.00
#
_symmetry.space_group_name_H-M   'P 1'
#
loop_
_entity.id
_entity.type
_entity.pdbx_description
1 polymer ?
#
loop_
_entity_poly.entity_id
_entity_poly.type
_entity_poly.pdbx_seq_one_letter_code
_entity_poly.pdbx_strand_id
1 'polypeptide(L)'
;MKQNNLKKQQETLRNKFLKKGVKMISPETIFFSNDTKIGKNVTIDPYVVIGKKVNIKNNVKIYSFSHLENAKIESNVSVGPYARLRPGTKLLSGSKVGNFVEVKKSTIGKSSKVNHLSYIGDSNLGSKVNIGAGTITCNYDGVKKYKTNIKNNVFVGSNTSLVAPITLEENSVIGAGSVITKRVKAKS
;
A
#
# COMPACT_ATOMS: atom_id res chain seq x y z
N MET A 1 16.36 -8.57 -31.12
CA MET A 1 16.53 -9.72 -30.22
C MET A 1 16.10 -9.47 -28.76
N LYS A 2 16.55 -8.43 -28.06
CA LYS A 2 16.19 -8.19 -26.63
C LYS A 2 14.69 -8.01 -26.37
N GLN A 3 13.95 -7.31 -27.24
CA GLN A 3 12.52 -7.06 -27.08
C GLN A 3 11.65 -8.32 -27.20
N ASN A 4 12.00 -9.26 -28.10
CA ASN A 4 11.29 -10.53 -28.25
C ASN A 4 11.48 -11.43 -27.02
N ASN A 5 12.66 -11.38 -26.39
CA ASN A 5 12.93 -12.13 -25.18
C ASN A 5 12.09 -11.63 -23.99
N LEU A 6 11.91 -10.29 -23.86
CA LEU A 6 11.09 -9.72 -22.81
C LEU A 6 9.60 -10.11 -22.97
N LYS A 7 9.05 -10.02 -24.18
CA LYS A 7 7.66 -10.44 -24.47
C LYS A 7 7.44 -11.89 -24.09
N LYS A 8 8.30 -12.80 -24.54
CA LYS A 8 8.24 -14.24 -24.24
C LYS A 8 8.34 -14.52 -22.73
N GLN A 9 9.21 -13.79 -22.04
CA GLN A 9 9.35 -13.89 -20.58
C GLN A 9 8.07 -13.47 -19.85
N GLN A 10 7.45 -12.35 -20.23
CA GLN A 10 6.20 -11.88 -19.63
C GLN A 10 5.05 -12.85 -19.90
N GLU A 11 4.96 -13.40 -21.10
CA GLU A 11 3.99 -14.44 -21.44
C GLU A 11 4.15 -15.69 -20.55
N THR A 12 5.39 -16.15 -20.37
CA THR A 12 5.72 -17.28 -19.51
C THR A 12 5.29 -17.03 -18.06
N LEU A 13 5.55 -15.83 -17.52
CA LEU A 13 5.16 -15.47 -16.15
C LEU A 13 3.63 -15.39 -15.99
N ARG A 14 2.93 -14.76 -16.92
CA ARG A 14 1.46 -14.72 -16.94
C ARG A 14 0.85 -16.11 -16.97
N ASN A 15 1.30 -16.96 -17.88
CA ASN A 15 0.85 -18.34 -18.00
C ASN A 15 1.10 -19.16 -16.72
N LYS A 16 2.26 -18.97 -16.07
CA LYS A 16 2.59 -19.59 -14.78
C LYS A 16 1.56 -19.20 -13.70
N PHE A 17 1.16 -17.92 -13.63
CA PHE A 17 0.24 -17.44 -12.62
C PHE A 17 -1.22 -17.82 -12.95
N LEU A 18 -1.63 -17.78 -14.20
CA LEU A 18 -2.93 -18.29 -14.65
C LEU A 18 -3.12 -19.77 -14.29
N LYS A 19 -2.11 -20.61 -14.56
CA LYS A 19 -2.13 -22.03 -14.16
C LYS A 19 -2.20 -22.24 -12.64
N LYS A 20 -1.77 -21.27 -11.83
CA LYS A 20 -1.91 -21.28 -10.36
C LYS A 20 -3.26 -20.75 -9.87
N GLY A 21 -4.16 -20.39 -10.78
CA GLY A 21 -5.49 -19.89 -10.45
C GLY A 21 -5.54 -18.38 -10.09
N VAL A 22 -4.52 -17.61 -10.46
CA VAL A 22 -4.58 -16.14 -10.39
C VAL A 22 -5.53 -15.65 -11.48
N LYS A 23 -6.53 -14.86 -11.12
CA LYS A 23 -7.44 -14.24 -12.06
C LYS A 23 -6.83 -12.94 -12.60
N MET A 24 -6.68 -12.85 -13.91
CA MET A 24 -6.17 -11.65 -14.58
C MET A 24 -7.17 -11.20 -15.64
N ILE A 25 -7.56 -9.93 -15.59
CA ILE A 25 -8.35 -9.29 -16.64
C ILE A 25 -7.35 -8.67 -17.60
N SER A 26 -7.45 -8.99 -18.91
CA SER A 26 -6.49 -8.57 -19.94
C SER A 26 -5.03 -8.86 -19.53
N PRO A 27 -4.64 -10.13 -19.43
CA PRO A 27 -3.32 -10.52 -18.91
C PRO A 27 -2.15 -9.86 -19.64
N GLU A 28 -2.30 -9.58 -20.91
CA GLU A 28 -1.28 -8.94 -21.76
C GLU A 28 -0.86 -7.55 -21.28
N THR A 29 -1.70 -6.87 -20.49
CA THR A 29 -1.45 -5.55 -19.93
C THR A 29 -0.75 -5.57 -18.57
N ILE A 30 -0.56 -6.78 -17.98
CA ILE A 30 0.01 -6.93 -16.64
C ILE A 30 1.48 -7.34 -16.75
N PHE A 31 2.36 -6.67 -16.02
CA PHE A 31 3.80 -6.92 -16.02
C PHE A 31 4.27 -7.47 -14.67
N PHE A 32 5.11 -8.51 -14.73
CA PHE A 32 5.66 -9.18 -13.55
C PHE A 32 7.18 -9.18 -13.54
N SER A 33 7.78 -9.03 -12.35
CA SER A 33 9.17 -9.40 -12.14
C SER A 33 9.30 -10.91 -11.95
N ASN A 34 10.46 -11.46 -12.32
CA ASN A 34 10.73 -12.90 -12.22
C ASN A 34 10.65 -13.46 -10.80
N ASP A 35 10.93 -12.64 -9.81
CA ASP A 35 10.95 -12.99 -8.39
C ASP A 35 9.59 -12.80 -7.69
N THR A 36 8.55 -12.41 -8.45
CA THR A 36 7.19 -12.24 -7.92
C THR A 36 6.64 -13.53 -7.34
N LYS A 37 6.07 -13.45 -6.12
CA LYS A 37 5.38 -14.56 -5.45
C LYS A 37 3.91 -14.19 -5.27
N ILE A 38 3.01 -15.10 -5.68
CA ILE A 38 1.56 -14.89 -5.60
C ILE A 38 0.90 -16.12 -5.01
N GLY A 39 0.01 -15.89 -4.03
CA GLY A 39 -0.81 -16.92 -3.36
C GLY A 39 -2.06 -17.29 -4.15
N LYS A 40 -3.05 -17.89 -3.46
CA LYS A 40 -4.31 -18.36 -4.04
C LYS A 40 -5.37 -17.25 -4.04
N ASN A 41 -6.37 -17.35 -4.95
CA ASN A 41 -7.51 -16.43 -5.06
C ASN A 41 -7.09 -14.95 -5.18
N VAL A 42 -6.04 -14.68 -5.95
CA VAL A 42 -5.61 -13.32 -6.25
C VAL A 42 -6.25 -12.88 -7.56
N THR A 43 -6.78 -11.66 -7.57
CA THR A 43 -7.30 -11.02 -8.79
C THR A 43 -6.46 -9.79 -9.12
N ILE A 44 -6.08 -9.65 -10.38
CA ILE A 44 -5.27 -8.53 -10.87
C ILE A 44 -5.98 -7.92 -12.07
N ASP A 45 -6.34 -6.66 -11.94
CA ASP A 45 -7.00 -5.89 -13.00
C ASP A 45 -5.98 -5.40 -14.06
N PRO A 46 -6.40 -4.84 -15.19
CA PRO A 46 -5.52 -4.41 -16.27
C PRO A 46 -4.51 -3.32 -15.85
N TYR A 47 -3.41 -3.24 -16.59
CA TYR A 47 -2.38 -2.19 -16.46
C TYR A 47 -1.68 -2.15 -15.11
N VAL A 48 -1.57 -3.29 -14.44
CA VAL A 48 -0.83 -3.42 -13.18
C VAL A 48 0.63 -3.77 -13.44
N VAL A 49 1.55 -3.09 -12.76
CA VAL A 49 2.99 -3.39 -12.78
C VAL A 49 3.43 -3.95 -11.44
N ILE A 50 3.92 -5.18 -11.44
CA ILE A 50 4.47 -5.86 -10.28
C ILE A 50 5.98 -5.97 -10.45
N GLY A 51 6.69 -5.06 -9.81
CA GLY A 51 8.15 -4.95 -9.81
C GLY A 51 8.83 -6.00 -8.94
N LYS A 52 10.14 -5.79 -8.70
CA LYS A 52 10.98 -6.73 -7.95
C LYS A 52 10.54 -6.89 -6.48
N LYS A 53 10.79 -8.08 -5.92
CA LYS A 53 10.62 -8.39 -4.49
C LYS A 53 9.19 -8.17 -3.98
N VAL A 54 8.18 -8.39 -4.81
CA VAL A 54 6.77 -8.34 -4.41
C VAL A 54 6.29 -9.74 -4.01
N ASN A 55 5.69 -9.82 -2.83
CA ASN A 55 5.09 -11.04 -2.30
C ASN A 55 3.61 -10.77 -1.94
N ILE A 56 2.71 -11.45 -2.62
CA ILE A 56 1.25 -11.32 -2.49
C ILE A 56 0.72 -12.63 -1.90
N LYS A 57 0.03 -12.56 -0.77
CA LYS A 57 -0.63 -13.70 -0.13
C LYS A 57 -2.00 -13.97 -0.75
N ASN A 58 -2.85 -14.69 -0.04
CA ASN A 58 -4.14 -15.17 -0.55
C ASN A 58 -5.24 -14.11 -0.52
N ASN A 59 -6.26 -14.25 -1.40
CA ASN A 59 -7.46 -13.43 -1.41
C ASN A 59 -7.17 -11.94 -1.56
N VAL A 60 -6.18 -11.58 -2.36
CA VAL A 60 -5.77 -10.19 -2.61
C VAL A 60 -6.38 -9.71 -3.92
N LYS A 61 -6.82 -8.46 -3.95
CA LYS A 61 -7.25 -7.78 -5.18
C LYS A 61 -6.35 -6.58 -5.46
N ILE A 62 -5.76 -6.56 -6.66
CA ILE A 62 -4.98 -5.44 -7.17
C ILE A 62 -5.76 -4.81 -8.33
N TYR A 63 -6.16 -3.57 -8.12
CA TYR A 63 -6.92 -2.80 -9.11
C TYR A 63 -6.01 -2.12 -10.13
N SER A 64 -6.61 -1.74 -11.25
CA SER A 64 -5.92 -1.17 -12.42
C SER A 64 -4.98 -0.01 -12.10
N PHE A 65 -3.95 0.14 -12.93
CA PHE A 65 -2.97 1.22 -12.88
C PHE A 65 -2.16 1.30 -11.58
N SER A 66 -2.09 0.21 -10.82
CA SER A 66 -1.29 0.14 -9.62
C SER A 66 0.15 -0.31 -9.92
N HIS A 67 1.12 0.29 -9.21
CA HIS A 67 2.54 -0.05 -9.34
C HIS A 67 3.09 -0.50 -7.99
N LEU A 68 3.61 -1.72 -7.90
CA LEU A 68 4.10 -2.34 -6.69
C LEU A 68 5.58 -2.69 -6.83
N GLU A 69 6.39 -2.34 -5.84
CA GLU A 69 7.79 -2.68 -5.79
C GLU A 69 8.23 -2.97 -4.35
N ASN A 70 9.00 -4.06 -4.15
CA ASN A 70 9.54 -4.49 -2.86
C ASN A 70 8.53 -4.34 -1.71
N ALA A 71 7.36 -4.96 -1.91
CA ALA A 71 6.21 -4.89 -1.05
C ALA A 71 5.77 -6.28 -0.58
N LYS A 72 5.34 -6.37 0.69
CA LYS A 72 4.73 -7.56 1.27
C LYS A 72 3.25 -7.29 1.49
N ILE A 73 2.39 -8.09 0.88
CA ILE A 73 0.95 -7.92 0.89
C ILE A 73 0.35 -9.20 1.49
N GLU A 74 -0.17 -9.08 2.70
CA GLU A 74 -0.79 -10.18 3.42
C GLU A 74 -2.20 -10.50 2.87
N SER A 75 -2.86 -11.49 3.44
CA SER A 75 -4.14 -11.99 2.92
C SER A 75 -5.29 -11.00 3.09
N ASN A 76 -6.28 -11.07 2.21
CA ASN A 76 -7.51 -10.26 2.24
C ASN A 76 -7.28 -8.76 2.07
N VAL A 77 -6.20 -8.37 1.40
CA VAL A 77 -5.84 -6.96 1.13
C VAL A 77 -6.39 -6.53 -0.23
N SER A 78 -6.75 -5.25 -0.33
CA SER A 78 -7.04 -4.60 -1.61
C SER A 78 -6.09 -3.42 -1.86
N VAL A 79 -5.64 -3.26 -3.12
CA VAL A 79 -4.69 -2.22 -3.53
C VAL A 79 -5.19 -1.55 -4.81
N GLY A 80 -5.27 -0.25 -4.80
CA GLY A 80 -5.63 0.56 -5.96
C GLY A 80 -7.12 0.92 -6.05
N PRO A 81 -7.55 1.45 -7.22
CA PRO A 81 -6.72 1.70 -8.41
C PRO A 81 -5.72 2.86 -8.23
N TYR A 82 -4.77 3.00 -9.16
CA TYR A 82 -3.76 4.08 -9.15
C TYR A 82 -2.95 4.15 -7.84
N ALA A 83 -2.71 3.02 -7.18
CA ALA A 83 -1.91 2.97 -5.98
C ALA A 83 -0.43 2.73 -6.29
N ARG A 84 0.46 3.35 -5.52
CA ARG A 84 1.89 3.12 -5.61
C ARG A 84 2.45 2.56 -4.32
N LEU A 85 2.89 1.30 -4.34
CA LEU A 85 3.60 0.68 -3.22
C LEU A 85 5.10 0.70 -3.51
N ARG A 86 5.83 1.49 -2.74
CA ARG A 86 7.28 1.65 -2.86
C ARG A 86 8.04 0.70 -1.92
N PRO A 87 9.38 0.56 -2.13
CA PRO A 87 10.20 -0.32 -1.32
C PRO A 87 10.01 -0.18 0.19
N GLY A 88 9.90 -1.35 0.86
CA GLY A 88 9.72 -1.44 2.30
C GLY A 88 8.27 -1.37 2.78
N THR A 89 7.30 -1.36 1.87
CA THR A 89 5.88 -1.39 2.21
C THR A 89 5.44 -2.77 2.70
N LYS A 90 4.68 -2.77 3.80
CA LYS A 90 4.00 -3.97 4.34
C LYS A 90 2.53 -3.66 4.55
N LEU A 91 1.66 -4.42 3.90
CA LEU A 91 0.21 -4.34 4.08
C LEU A 91 -0.24 -5.57 4.86
N LEU A 92 -0.72 -5.38 6.09
CA LEU A 92 -1.15 -6.49 6.93
C LEU A 92 -2.58 -6.91 6.58
N SER A 93 -2.97 -8.08 7.05
CA SER A 93 -4.21 -8.75 6.65
C SER A 93 -5.45 -7.85 6.75
N GLY A 94 -6.26 -7.84 5.71
CA GLY A 94 -7.51 -7.07 5.63
C GLY A 94 -7.33 -5.57 5.45
N SER A 95 -6.10 -5.06 5.33
CA SER A 95 -5.88 -3.64 5.08
C SER A 95 -6.28 -3.22 3.67
N LYS A 96 -6.58 -1.94 3.49
CA LYS A 96 -6.98 -1.36 2.20
C LYS A 96 -6.13 -0.14 1.88
N VAL A 97 -5.59 -0.11 0.68
CA VAL A 97 -4.90 1.04 0.10
C VAL A 97 -5.64 1.39 -1.19
N GLY A 98 -6.22 2.57 -1.26
CA GLY A 98 -7.10 2.94 -2.36
C GLY A 98 -6.44 3.83 -3.41
N ASN A 99 -7.26 4.63 -4.10
CA ASN A 99 -6.83 5.39 -5.27
C ASN A 99 -5.95 6.59 -4.92
N PHE A 100 -4.92 6.79 -5.77
CA PHE A 100 -3.94 7.87 -5.63
C PHE A 100 -3.26 7.89 -4.27
N VAL A 101 -3.01 6.70 -3.71
CA VAL A 101 -2.28 6.54 -2.45
C VAL A 101 -0.88 6.03 -2.74
N GLU A 102 0.12 6.73 -2.20
CA GLU A 102 1.50 6.27 -2.21
C GLU A 102 1.91 5.82 -0.82
N VAL A 103 2.47 4.61 -0.71
CA VAL A 103 3.02 4.04 0.54
C VAL A 103 4.49 3.73 0.36
N LYS A 104 5.35 4.18 1.29
CA LYS A 104 6.80 3.98 1.26
C LYS A 104 7.38 3.67 2.63
N LYS A 105 8.20 2.61 2.74
CA LYS A 105 8.86 2.21 4.01
C LYS A 105 7.90 2.21 5.22
N SER A 106 6.67 1.73 5.01
CA SER A 106 5.60 1.83 5.99
C SER A 106 4.86 0.52 6.16
N THR A 107 4.31 0.33 7.34
CA THR A 107 3.42 -0.79 7.65
C THR A 107 1.99 -0.26 7.79
N ILE A 108 1.07 -0.78 7.00
CA ILE A 108 -0.37 -0.56 7.15
C ILE A 108 -0.92 -1.73 7.95
N GLY A 109 -1.38 -1.47 9.17
CA GLY A 109 -1.82 -2.47 10.12
C GLY A 109 -3.07 -3.22 9.72
N LYS A 110 -3.38 -4.27 10.46
CA LYS A 110 -4.51 -5.17 10.19
C LYS A 110 -5.83 -4.41 10.13
N SER A 111 -6.61 -4.61 9.07
CA SER A 111 -7.91 -3.98 8.83
C SER A 111 -7.88 -2.44 8.80
N SER A 112 -6.71 -1.84 8.60
CA SER A 112 -6.56 -0.39 8.47
C SER A 112 -6.80 0.07 7.04
N LYS A 113 -7.24 1.32 6.88
CA LYS A 113 -7.69 1.87 5.61
C LYS A 113 -6.98 3.18 5.29
N VAL A 114 -6.41 3.27 4.10
CA VAL A 114 -5.86 4.48 3.49
C VAL A 114 -6.45 4.55 2.09
N ASN A 115 -7.62 5.15 1.93
CA ASN A 115 -8.43 4.91 0.74
C ASN A 115 -8.23 5.94 -0.38
N HIS A 116 -7.78 7.18 -0.09
CA HIS A 116 -7.82 8.25 -1.07
C HIS A 116 -6.68 9.24 -0.91
N LEU A 117 -6.02 9.63 -2.02
CA LEU A 117 -5.22 10.85 -2.18
C LEU A 117 -4.20 11.09 -1.06
N SER A 118 -3.52 10.06 -0.56
CA SER A 118 -2.68 10.16 0.63
C SER A 118 -1.24 9.73 0.38
N TYR A 119 -0.30 10.36 1.10
CA TYR A 119 1.08 9.89 1.16
C TYR A 119 1.41 9.36 2.55
N ILE A 120 1.79 8.09 2.63
CA ILE A 120 2.19 7.40 3.87
C ILE A 120 3.64 6.95 3.75
N GLY A 121 4.55 7.76 4.30
CA GLY A 121 5.98 7.51 4.26
C GLY A 121 6.58 7.32 5.64
N ASP A 122 7.53 6.37 5.77
CA ASP A 122 8.29 6.08 7.00
C ASP A 122 7.39 5.93 8.25
N SER A 123 6.25 5.21 8.10
CA SER A 123 5.17 5.19 9.09
C SER A 123 4.80 3.78 9.53
N ASN A 124 4.35 3.66 10.79
CA ASN A 124 3.76 2.44 11.32
C ASN A 124 2.31 2.72 11.75
N LEU A 125 1.36 2.13 11.04
CA LEU A 125 -0.05 2.16 11.41
C LEU A 125 -0.40 0.87 12.13
N GLY A 126 -1.07 1.01 13.26
CA GLY A 126 -1.67 -0.09 14.02
C GLY A 126 -2.87 -0.70 13.31
N SER A 127 -3.64 -1.49 14.04
CA SER A 127 -4.84 -2.15 13.51
C SER A 127 -6.05 -1.22 13.54
N LYS A 128 -6.98 -1.39 12.57
CA LYS A 128 -8.24 -0.64 12.48
C LYS A 128 -8.08 0.88 12.45
N VAL A 129 -6.97 1.37 11.92
CA VAL A 129 -6.74 2.80 11.68
C VAL A 129 -7.49 3.23 10.43
N ASN A 130 -8.13 4.39 10.49
CA ASN A 130 -8.73 5.03 9.33
C ASN A 130 -7.99 6.32 8.99
N ILE A 131 -7.45 6.41 7.81
CA ILE A 131 -6.80 7.62 7.28
C ILE A 131 -7.74 8.32 6.31
N GLY A 132 -8.08 9.55 6.62
CA GLY A 132 -8.91 10.43 5.78
C GLY A 132 -8.19 10.84 4.48
N ALA A 133 -8.97 11.19 3.47
CA ALA A 133 -8.47 11.61 2.18
C ALA A 133 -7.54 12.83 2.29
N GLY A 134 -6.47 12.87 1.49
CA GLY A 134 -5.54 14.00 1.50
C GLY A 134 -4.58 14.05 2.69
N THR A 135 -4.53 12.99 3.52
CA THR A 135 -3.59 12.94 4.65
C THR A 135 -2.16 12.73 4.17
N ILE A 136 -1.23 13.51 4.73
CA ILE A 136 0.19 13.45 4.42
C ILE A 136 1.00 13.22 5.69
N THR A 137 1.85 12.20 5.68
CA THR A 137 2.93 12.06 6.67
C THR A 137 4.11 12.92 6.24
N CYS A 138 4.32 14.06 6.89
CA CYS A 138 5.43 14.97 6.61
C CYS A 138 6.69 14.41 7.27
N ASN A 139 7.31 13.42 6.62
CA ASN A 139 8.38 12.60 7.17
C ASN A 139 9.79 13.14 6.91
N TYR A 140 9.94 14.28 6.24
CA TYR A 140 11.23 14.85 5.85
C TYR A 140 11.31 16.34 6.18
N ASP A 141 12.38 16.76 6.86
CA ASP A 141 12.61 18.15 7.30
C ASP A 141 13.58 18.94 6.40
N GLY A 142 13.93 18.37 5.25
CA GLY A 142 14.97 18.92 4.38
C GLY A 142 16.33 18.24 4.54
N VAL A 143 16.60 17.61 5.67
CA VAL A 143 17.89 16.95 6.01
C VAL A 143 17.69 15.48 6.37
N LYS A 144 16.75 15.15 7.27
CA LYS A 144 16.53 13.81 7.82
C LYS A 144 15.08 13.36 7.64
N LYS A 145 14.91 12.05 7.74
CA LYS A 145 13.58 11.43 7.74
C LYS A 145 13.22 10.91 9.12
N TYR A 146 11.98 11.17 9.52
CA TYR A 146 11.45 10.80 10.83
C TYR A 146 10.24 9.89 10.67
N LYS A 147 9.89 9.20 11.76
CA LYS A 147 8.81 8.23 11.79
C LYS A 147 7.52 8.81 12.32
N THR A 148 6.41 8.40 11.69
CA THR A 148 5.07 8.58 12.20
C THR A 148 4.57 7.25 12.77
N ASN A 149 4.13 7.24 14.03
CA ASN A 149 3.53 6.07 14.67
C ASN A 149 2.06 6.36 14.97
N ILE A 150 1.17 5.57 14.40
CA ILE A 150 -0.26 5.65 14.62
C ILE A 150 -0.68 4.35 15.29
N LYS A 151 -1.20 4.43 16.51
CA LYS A 151 -1.61 3.25 17.27
C LYS A 151 -2.95 2.69 16.78
N ASN A 152 -3.50 1.69 17.48
CA ASN A 152 -4.72 1.04 17.04
C ASN A 152 -5.96 1.94 17.15
N ASN A 153 -6.96 1.70 16.30
CA ASN A 153 -8.28 2.35 16.32
C ASN A 153 -8.22 3.89 16.18
N VAL A 154 -7.15 4.45 15.64
CA VAL A 154 -7.05 5.89 15.42
C VAL A 154 -7.85 6.28 14.18
N PHE A 155 -8.58 7.37 14.28
CA PHE A 155 -9.26 8.02 13.17
C PHE A 155 -8.54 9.33 12.83
N VAL A 156 -8.09 9.47 11.58
CA VAL A 156 -7.49 10.70 11.07
C VAL A 156 -8.45 11.30 10.05
N GLY A 157 -8.89 12.54 10.30
CA GLY A 157 -9.74 13.30 9.39
C GLY A 157 -9.02 13.67 8.09
N SER A 158 -9.81 14.05 7.09
CA SER A 158 -9.29 14.41 5.76
C SER A 158 -8.40 15.65 5.80
N ASN A 159 -7.49 15.77 4.82
CA ASN A 159 -6.56 16.90 4.66
C ASN A 159 -5.70 17.18 5.89
N THR A 160 -5.30 16.13 6.61
CA THR A 160 -4.46 16.23 7.80
C THR A 160 -2.98 16.12 7.44
N SER A 161 -2.15 17.01 7.99
CA SER A 161 -0.70 16.93 7.92
C SER A 161 -0.14 16.39 9.24
N LEU A 162 0.56 15.25 9.19
CA LEU A 162 1.21 14.61 10.33
C LEU A 162 2.71 14.90 10.28
N VAL A 163 3.17 15.88 11.05
CA VAL A 163 4.58 16.32 11.05
C VAL A 163 5.40 15.41 11.95
N ALA A 164 6.22 14.57 11.31
CA ALA A 164 7.07 13.62 12.02
C ALA A 164 8.33 14.31 12.65
N PRO A 165 8.86 13.79 13.80
CA PRO A 165 8.47 12.56 14.49
C PRO A 165 7.20 12.74 15.32
N ILE A 166 6.24 11.81 15.18
CA ILE A 166 4.97 11.95 15.88
C ILE A 166 4.37 10.60 16.27
N THR A 167 3.60 10.58 17.35
CA THR A 167 2.80 9.43 17.77
C THR A 167 1.37 9.85 18.02
N LEU A 168 0.41 9.17 17.37
CA LEU A 168 -1.01 9.23 17.67
C LEU A 168 -1.35 8.00 18.50
N GLU A 169 -1.80 8.21 19.73
CA GLU A 169 -2.11 7.11 20.66
C GLU A 169 -3.45 6.46 20.37
N GLU A 170 -3.70 5.31 20.97
CA GLU A 170 -4.88 4.48 20.70
C GLU A 170 -6.20 5.23 20.90
N ASN A 171 -7.15 4.96 20.00
CA ASN A 171 -8.50 5.50 20.02
C ASN A 171 -8.56 7.05 19.95
N SER A 172 -7.49 7.71 19.51
CA SER A 172 -7.54 9.16 19.28
C SER A 172 -8.25 9.48 17.95
N VAL A 173 -8.88 10.65 17.92
CA VAL A 173 -9.60 11.20 16.75
C VAL A 173 -8.97 12.53 16.36
N ILE A 174 -8.51 12.61 15.13
CA ILE A 174 -7.94 13.83 14.57
C ILE A 174 -8.98 14.49 13.67
N GLY A 175 -9.29 15.75 13.94
CA GLY A 175 -10.20 16.55 13.10
C GLY A 175 -9.64 16.76 11.69
N ALA A 176 -10.53 16.93 10.72
CA ALA A 176 -10.13 17.23 9.34
C ALA A 176 -9.42 18.60 9.26
N GLY A 177 -8.47 18.72 8.32
CA GLY A 177 -7.69 19.95 8.11
C GLY A 177 -6.64 20.24 9.17
N SER A 178 -6.37 19.30 10.08
CA SER A 178 -5.43 19.50 11.18
C SER A 178 -3.97 19.44 10.72
N VAL A 179 -3.11 20.25 11.35
CA VAL A 179 -1.65 20.12 11.30
C VAL A 179 -1.16 19.64 12.67
N ILE A 180 -0.75 18.38 12.75
CA ILE A 180 -0.36 17.75 14.01
C ILE A 180 1.16 17.71 14.12
N THR A 181 1.69 18.43 15.09
CA THR A 181 3.14 18.58 15.34
C THR A 181 3.59 17.99 16.68
N LYS A 182 2.64 17.53 17.51
CA LYS A 182 2.90 16.98 18.85
C LYS A 182 2.16 15.68 19.05
N ARG A 183 2.67 14.82 19.94
CA ARG A 183 2.01 13.58 20.35
C ARG A 183 0.56 13.84 20.75
N VAL A 184 -0.35 13.05 20.21
CA VAL A 184 -1.78 13.06 20.56
C VAL A 184 -2.03 11.96 21.59
N LYS A 185 -2.70 12.32 22.69
CA LYS A 185 -3.01 11.39 23.78
C LYS A 185 -4.09 10.40 23.35
N ALA A 186 -4.18 9.29 24.07
CA ALA A 186 -5.22 8.30 23.85
C ALA A 186 -6.61 8.88 24.17
N LYS A 187 -7.62 8.45 23.40
CA LYS A 187 -9.03 8.85 23.62
C LYS A 187 -9.26 10.37 23.60
N SER A 188 -8.47 11.10 22.82
CA SER A 188 -8.64 12.54 22.65
C SER A 188 -9.20 12.84 21.27
#